data_cc6508b6e5980e9cd4dac98e8b72eafc
#
_entry.id   cc6508b6e5980e9cd4dac98e8b72eafc
#
_cell.length_a   1.000
_cell.length_b   1.000
_cell.length_c   1.000
_cell.angle_alpha   90.00
_cell.angle_beta   90.00
_cell.angle_gamma   90.00
#
_symmetry.space_group_name_H-M   'P 1'
#
loop_
_entity.id
_entity.type
_entity.pdbx_description
1 polymer ?
#
loop_
_entity_poly.entity_id
_entity_poly.type
_entity_poly.pdbx_seq_one_letter_code
_entity_poly.pdbx_strand_id
1 'polypeptide(L)'
;TTMDETTRRAIEPYASPAKKRLETLRTLNEAGIETWAFIGPILPLATEHRLEALLSGIADAGTKKVFVDRLRLKEGTWAMLEPSLRGLAEDLPQVYEKALEGPYFRDMARAIIDLAARHGLTAEPAF
;
A
#
# COMPACT_ATOMS: atom_id res chain seq x y z
N THR A 1 2.60 2.18 -0.64
CA THR A 1 1.97 2.72 -1.86
C THR A 1 0.48 2.53 -1.83
N THR A 2 -0.24 3.52 -2.28
CA THR A 2 -1.70 3.50 -2.35
C THR A 2 -2.16 4.08 -3.69
N MET A 3 -3.32 3.60 -4.19
CA MET A 3 -3.98 4.18 -5.35
C MET A 3 -4.94 5.32 -4.99
N ASP A 4 -5.18 5.58 -3.71
CA ASP A 4 -5.96 6.73 -3.26
C ASP A 4 -5.13 8.00 -3.37
N GLU A 5 -5.37 8.80 -4.42
CA GLU A 5 -4.63 10.01 -4.70
C GLU A 5 -4.78 11.08 -3.61
N THR A 6 -5.94 11.18 -2.98
CA THR A 6 -6.16 12.14 -1.89
C THR A 6 -5.27 11.80 -0.70
N THR A 7 -5.24 10.53 -0.31
CA THR A 7 -4.38 10.05 0.78
C THR A 7 -2.90 10.19 0.40
N ARG A 8 -2.52 9.82 -0.82
CA ARG A 8 -1.14 9.92 -1.30
C ARG A 8 -0.63 11.36 -1.20
N ARG A 9 -1.39 12.32 -1.68
CA ARG A 9 -1.01 13.74 -1.64
C ARG A 9 -0.85 14.26 -0.22
N ALA A 10 -1.66 13.78 0.70
CA ALA A 10 -1.60 14.19 2.11
C ALA A 10 -0.43 13.59 2.86
N ILE A 11 -0.08 12.32 2.60
CA ILE A 11 0.89 11.55 3.38
C ILE A 11 2.23 11.44 2.64
N GLU A 12 2.19 11.27 1.32
CA GLU A 12 3.37 11.08 0.47
C GLU A 12 3.38 12.09 -0.70
N PRO A 13 3.46 13.41 -0.42
CA PRO A 13 3.27 14.42 -1.47
C PRO A 13 4.32 14.38 -2.59
N TYR A 14 5.50 13.85 -2.31
CA TYR A 14 6.59 13.75 -3.29
C TYR A 14 6.69 12.39 -3.96
N ALA A 15 5.85 11.43 -3.59
CA ALA A 15 5.83 10.12 -4.23
C ALA A 15 5.15 10.19 -5.61
N SER A 16 5.63 9.38 -6.55
CA SER A 16 4.99 9.25 -7.85
C SER A 16 3.58 8.67 -7.71
N PRO A 17 2.61 9.10 -8.54
CA PRO A 17 1.29 8.47 -8.57
C PRO A 17 1.37 6.97 -8.82
N ALA A 18 0.46 6.19 -8.25
CA ALA A 18 0.41 4.74 -8.43
C ALA A 18 0.34 4.36 -9.91
N LYS A 19 -0.41 5.09 -10.70
CA LYS A 19 -0.52 4.86 -12.15
C LYS A 19 0.84 4.90 -12.84
N LYS A 20 1.69 5.88 -12.51
CA LYS A 20 3.04 5.99 -13.08
C LYS A 20 3.94 4.84 -12.64
N ARG A 21 3.80 4.40 -11.40
CA ARG A 21 4.56 3.26 -10.87
C ARG A 21 4.17 1.97 -11.59
N LEU A 22 2.89 1.77 -11.86
CA LEU A 22 2.40 0.63 -12.64
C LEU A 22 2.89 0.66 -14.08
N GLU A 23 2.91 1.82 -14.71
CA GLU A 23 3.50 2.00 -16.05
C GLU A 23 4.98 1.64 -16.08
N THR A 24 5.73 2.03 -15.05
CA THR A 24 7.15 1.68 -14.92
C THR A 24 7.33 0.16 -14.79
N LEU A 25 6.53 -0.51 -13.97
CA LEU A 25 6.55 -1.97 -13.86
C LEU A 25 6.29 -2.63 -15.21
N ARG A 26 5.28 -2.17 -15.94
CA ARG A 26 4.95 -2.68 -17.26
C ARG A 26 6.11 -2.52 -18.24
N THR A 27 6.70 -1.33 -18.30
CA THR A 27 7.84 -1.05 -19.18
C THR A 27 9.01 -1.97 -18.88
N LEU A 28 9.36 -2.15 -17.62
CA LEU A 28 10.45 -3.02 -17.21
C LEU A 28 10.15 -4.49 -17.54
N ASN A 29 8.94 -4.96 -17.28
CA ASN A 29 8.54 -6.34 -17.58
C ASN A 29 8.54 -6.61 -19.09
N GLU A 30 8.07 -5.67 -19.91
CA GLU A 30 8.10 -5.79 -21.37
C GLU A 30 9.54 -5.82 -21.91
N ALA A 31 10.47 -5.21 -21.21
CA ALA A 31 11.90 -5.26 -21.55
C ALA A 31 12.59 -6.56 -21.05
N GLY A 32 11.84 -7.49 -20.47
CA GLY A 32 12.37 -8.75 -19.96
C GLY A 32 13.01 -8.67 -18.58
N ILE A 33 12.83 -7.57 -17.87
CA ILE A 33 13.37 -7.39 -16.52
C ILE A 33 12.34 -7.90 -15.52
N GLU A 34 12.75 -8.84 -14.65
CA GLU A 34 11.89 -9.30 -13.56
C GLU A 34 11.70 -8.18 -12.53
N THR A 35 10.44 -7.94 -12.14
CA THR A 35 10.09 -6.91 -11.18
C THR A 35 9.33 -7.50 -10.00
N TRP A 36 9.46 -6.83 -8.86
CA TRP A 36 8.67 -7.11 -7.67
C TRP A 36 7.95 -5.84 -7.27
N ALA A 37 6.71 -5.96 -6.83
CA ALA A 37 5.97 -4.83 -6.29
C ALA A 37 6.06 -4.84 -4.76
N PHE A 38 6.10 -3.67 -4.18
CA PHE A 38 6.14 -3.51 -2.73
C PHE A 38 4.93 -2.65 -2.30
N ILE A 39 4.03 -3.27 -1.56
CA ILE A 39 2.89 -2.58 -0.95
C ILE A 39 3.31 -2.20 0.46
N GLY A 40 3.80 -1.02 0.62
CA GLY A 40 4.30 -0.55 1.90
C GLY A 40 4.33 0.97 1.99
N PRO A 41 3.92 1.50 3.10
CA PRO A 41 3.20 0.75 4.15
C PRO A 41 1.73 0.50 3.81
N ILE A 42 1.13 -0.51 4.43
CA ILE A 42 -0.33 -0.67 4.43
C ILE A 42 -0.89 0.51 5.21
N LEU A 43 -1.76 1.27 4.57
CA LEU A 43 -2.42 2.42 5.19
C LEU A 43 -3.87 2.05 5.52
N PRO A 44 -4.28 2.06 6.80
CA PRO A 44 -5.66 1.77 7.17
C PRO A 44 -6.66 2.55 6.33
N LEU A 45 -7.70 1.90 5.88
CA LEU A 45 -8.76 2.36 4.98
C LEU A 45 -8.27 2.65 3.55
N ALA A 46 -7.22 3.43 3.36
CA ALA A 46 -6.74 3.81 2.04
C ALA A 46 -6.29 2.60 1.21
N THR A 47 -5.50 1.71 1.80
CA THR A 47 -5.06 0.48 1.12
C THR A 47 -6.25 -0.45 0.90
N GLU A 48 -7.12 -0.61 1.89
CA GLU A 48 -8.30 -1.48 1.80
C GLU A 48 -9.22 -1.10 0.66
N HIS A 49 -9.51 0.19 0.51
CA HIS A 49 -10.46 0.67 -0.49
C HIS A 49 -9.99 0.51 -1.92
N ARG A 50 -8.68 0.43 -2.14
CA ARG A 50 -8.08 0.37 -3.48
C ARG A 50 -7.28 -0.90 -3.73
N LEU A 51 -7.34 -1.83 -2.81
CA LEU A 51 -6.48 -3.01 -2.83
C LEU A 51 -6.67 -3.86 -4.09
N GLU A 52 -7.90 -4.16 -4.46
CA GLU A 52 -8.16 -4.99 -5.63
C GLU A 52 -7.70 -4.33 -6.92
N ALA A 53 -7.96 -3.03 -7.08
CA ALA A 53 -7.49 -2.28 -8.23
C ALA A 53 -5.96 -2.25 -8.30
N LEU A 54 -5.28 -2.11 -7.16
CA LEU A 54 -3.83 -2.12 -7.08
C LEU A 54 -3.26 -3.49 -7.49
N LEU A 55 -3.78 -4.57 -6.92
CA LEU A 55 -3.33 -5.93 -7.25
C LEU A 55 -3.60 -6.30 -8.71
N SER A 56 -4.78 -5.94 -9.21
CA SER A 56 -5.11 -6.13 -10.62
C SER A 56 -4.13 -5.38 -11.53
N GLY A 57 -3.83 -4.12 -11.19
CA GLY A 57 -2.87 -3.31 -11.94
C GLY A 57 -1.46 -3.89 -11.94
N ILE A 58 -1.01 -4.42 -10.80
CA ILE A 58 0.29 -5.08 -10.67
C ILE A 58 0.36 -6.34 -11.56
N ALA A 59 -0.68 -7.16 -11.51
CA ALA A 59 -0.78 -8.36 -12.34
C ALA A 59 -0.81 -8.02 -13.83
N ASP A 60 -1.60 -7.03 -14.22
CA ASP A 60 -1.70 -6.57 -15.62
C ASP A 60 -0.39 -5.99 -16.13
N ALA A 61 0.42 -5.41 -15.26
CA ALA A 61 1.76 -4.93 -15.61
C ALA A 61 2.77 -6.05 -15.85
N GLY A 62 2.45 -7.30 -15.50
CA GLY A 62 3.32 -8.45 -15.67
C GLY A 62 4.15 -8.83 -14.45
N THR A 63 4.04 -8.10 -13.36
CA THR A 63 4.70 -8.43 -12.09
C THR A 63 4.00 -9.62 -11.45
N LYS A 64 4.77 -10.55 -10.88
CA LYS A 64 4.22 -11.79 -10.31
C LYS A 64 4.38 -11.87 -8.80
N LYS A 65 5.28 -11.09 -8.23
CA LYS A 65 5.61 -11.15 -6.81
C LYS A 65 5.40 -9.80 -6.12
N VAL A 66 4.78 -9.87 -4.94
CA VAL A 66 4.44 -8.70 -4.14
C VAL A 66 4.95 -8.89 -2.72
N PHE A 67 5.59 -7.87 -2.18
CA PHE A 67 5.89 -7.79 -0.76
C PHE A 67 4.96 -6.79 -0.09
N VAL A 68 4.55 -7.11 1.12
CA VAL A 68 3.61 -6.30 1.90
C VAL A 68 4.27 -5.91 3.22
N ASP A 69 4.32 -4.63 3.53
CA ASP A 69 4.87 -4.17 4.80
C ASP A 69 3.85 -3.35 5.59
N ARG A 70 4.04 -3.35 6.89
CA ARG A 70 3.18 -2.62 7.82
C ARG A 70 3.65 -1.18 8.00
N LEU A 71 2.73 -0.33 8.42
CA LEU A 71 3.08 1.00 8.87
C LEU A 71 3.87 0.91 10.18
N ARG A 72 5.07 1.48 10.19
CA ARG A 72 5.91 1.62 11.38
C ARG A 72 6.23 3.09 11.55
N LEU A 73 6.12 3.57 12.77
CA LEU A 73 6.39 4.96 13.08
C LEU A 73 7.68 5.07 13.89
N LYS A 74 8.62 5.83 13.37
CA LYS A 74 9.79 6.27 14.13
C LYS A 74 9.37 7.39 15.07
N GLU A 75 10.15 7.62 16.11
CA GLU A 75 9.94 8.72 17.04
C GLU A 75 9.76 10.04 16.29
N GLY A 76 8.73 10.81 16.65
CA GLY A 76 8.41 12.08 16.03
C GLY A 76 7.57 11.99 14.73
N THR A 77 7.50 10.82 14.08
CA THR A 77 6.76 10.68 12.84
C THR A 77 5.24 10.84 13.04
N TRP A 78 4.72 10.38 14.19
CA TRP A 78 3.29 10.54 14.49
C TRP A 78 2.87 12.00 14.54
N ALA A 79 3.72 12.87 15.13
CA ALA A 79 3.44 14.30 15.21
C ALA A 79 3.32 14.95 13.82
N MET A 80 4.00 14.40 12.81
CA MET A 80 3.89 14.87 11.43
C MET A 80 2.70 14.25 10.70
N LEU A 81 2.40 12.98 10.97
CA LEU A 81 1.35 12.23 10.28
C LEU A 81 -0.05 12.58 10.78
N GLU A 82 -0.25 12.75 12.06
CA GLU A 82 -1.55 12.97 12.69
C GLU A 82 -2.32 14.16 12.10
N PRO A 83 -1.71 15.35 11.91
CA PRO A 83 -2.44 16.47 11.30
C PRO A 83 -2.89 16.17 9.86
N SER A 84 -2.09 15.45 9.07
CA SER A 84 -2.44 15.04 7.71
C SER A 84 -3.63 14.09 7.70
N LEU A 85 -3.67 13.15 8.63
CA LEU A 85 -4.81 12.23 8.78
C LEU A 85 -6.07 12.97 9.21
N ARG A 86 -5.95 13.88 10.16
CA ARG A 86 -7.07 14.69 10.65
C ARG A 86 -7.65 15.57 9.55
N GLY A 87 -6.81 16.08 8.65
CA GLY A 87 -7.22 16.84 7.49
C GLY A 87 -8.03 16.04 6.47
N LEU A 88 -7.83 14.70 6.42
CA LEU A 88 -8.60 13.80 5.56
C LEU A 88 -9.94 13.41 6.18
N ALA A 89 -9.94 13.08 7.49
CA ALA A 89 -11.12 12.76 8.26
C ALA A 89 -10.80 12.94 9.74
N GLU A 90 -11.72 13.55 10.49
CA GLU A 90 -11.47 13.93 11.89
C GLU A 90 -11.19 12.73 12.80
N ASP A 91 -11.81 11.59 12.53
CA ASP A 91 -11.65 10.35 13.31
C ASP A 91 -10.52 9.42 12.79
N LEU A 92 -9.90 9.76 11.68
CA LEU A 92 -8.89 8.91 11.06
C LEU A 92 -7.65 8.69 11.95
N PRO A 93 -7.15 9.68 12.72
CA PRO A 93 -6.04 9.44 13.64
C PRO A 93 -6.30 8.31 14.63
N GLN A 94 -7.52 8.21 15.19
CA GLN A 94 -7.87 7.14 16.12
C GLN A 94 -7.89 5.77 15.45
N VAL A 95 -8.32 5.70 14.19
CA VAL A 95 -8.29 4.46 13.41
C VAL A 95 -6.86 3.96 13.24
N TYR A 96 -5.94 4.86 12.93
CA TYR A 96 -4.51 4.52 12.78
C TYR A 96 -3.87 4.10 14.10
N GLU A 97 -4.16 4.80 15.21
CA GLU A 97 -3.67 4.43 16.53
C GLU A 97 -4.09 3.01 16.92
N LYS A 98 -5.35 2.67 16.72
CA LYS A 98 -5.86 1.33 17.00
C LYS A 98 -5.20 0.27 16.12
N ALA A 99 -4.97 0.58 14.85
CA ALA A 99 -4.31 -0.32 13.92
C ALA A 99 -2.86 -0.61 14.35
N LEU A 100 -2.15 0.40 14.84
CA LEU A 100 -0.75 0.25 15.30
C LEU A 100 -0.63 -0.65 16.54
N GLU A 101 -1.64 -0.69 17.40
CA GLU A 101 -1.64 -1.44 18.65
C GLU A 101 -2.16 -2.88 18.51
N GLY A 102 -2.95 -3.16 17.49
CA GLY A 102 -3.67 -4.43 17.35
C GLY A 102 -3.14 -5.34 16.26
N PRO A 103 -3.89 -6.41 15.93
CA PRO A 103 -3.52 -7.36 14.89
C PRO A 103 -3.86 -6.91 13.48
N TYR A 104 -4.27 -5.67 13.29
CA TYR A 104 -4.75 -5.14 12.02
C TYR A 104 -3.83 -5.44 10.84
N PHE A 105 -2.52 -5.14 10.97
CA PHE A 105 -1.58 -5.30 9.86
C PHE A 105 -1.36 -6.77 9.50
N ARG A 106 -1.36 -7.66 10.49
CA ARG A 106 -1.25 -9.09 10.26
C ARG A 106 -2.47 -9.63 9.53
N ASP A 107 -3.65 -9.21 9.96
CA ASP A 107 -4.91 -9.63 9.32
C ASP A 107 -5.01 -9.08 7.91
N MET A 108 -4.61 -7.83 7.70
CA MET A 108 -4.56 -7.22 6.37
C MET A 108 -3.57 -7.93 5.45
N ALA A 109 -2.38 -8.29 5.95
CA ALA A 109 -1.40 -9.03 5.16
C ALA A 109 -1.98 -10.37 4.67
N ARG A 110 -2.70 -11.10 5.51
CA ARG A 110 -3.38 -12.34 5.12
C ARG A 110 -4.42 -12.09 4.04
N ALA A 111 -5.24 -11.06 4.21
CA ALA A 111 -6.25 -10.69 3.22
C ALA A 111 -5.60 -10.33 1.87
N ILE A 112 -4.50 -9.61 1.89
CA ILE A 112 -3.75 -9.24 0.69
C ILE A 112 -3.15 -10.48 0.02
N ILE A 113 -2.57 -11.39 0.77
CA ILE A 113 -2.02 -12.65 0.24
C ILE A 113 -3.10 -13.46 -0.47
N ASP A 114 -4.27 -13.61 0.16
CA ASP A 114 -5.39 -14.37 -0.41
C ASP A 114 -5.94 -13.70 -1.67
N LEU A 115 -6.12 -12.39 -1.63
CA LEU A 115 -6.62 -11.64 -2.78
C LEU A 115 -5.60 -11.61 -3.93
N ALA A 116 -4.32 -11.47 -3.61
CA ALA A 116 -3.24 -11.52 -4.59
C ALA A 116 -3.23 -12.85 -5.35
N ALA A 117 -3.44 -13.97 -4.64
CA ALA A 117 -3.50 -15.29 -5.26
C ALA A 117 -4.62 -15.38 -6.31
N ARG A 118 -5.73 -14.71 -6.11
CA ARG A 118 -6.84 -14.66 -7.08
C ARG A 118 -6.46 -13.93 -8.37
N HIS A 119 -5.46 -13.06 -8.30
CA HIS A 119 -4.93 -12.33 -9.46
C HIS A 119 -3.66 -12.99 -10.02
N GLY A 120 -3.31 -14.19 -9.57
CA GLY A 120 -2.12 -14.89 -10.03
C GLY A 120 -0.82 -14.36 -9.44
N LEU A 121 -0.88 -13.58 -8.36
CA LEU A 121 0.28 -13.01 -7.68
C LEU A 121 0.65 -13.85 -6.46
N THR A 122 1.96 -13.91 -6.18
CA THR A 122 2.48 -14.44 -4.92
C THR A 122 2.82 -13.27 -4.02
N ALA A 123 2.14 -13.14 -2.89
CA ALA A 123 2.40 -12.09 -1.92
C ALA A 123 3.04 -12.65 -0.66
N GLU A 124 4.01 -11.94 -0.11
CA GLU A 124 4.70 -12.30 1.12
C GLU A 124 4.76 -11.09 2.07
N PRO A 125 4.53 -11.30 3.38
CA PRO A 125 4.76 -10.23 4.33
C PRO A 125 6.24 -9.95 4.51
N ALA A 126 6.61 -8.69 4.62
CA ALA A 126 7.98 -8.24 4.92
C ALA A 126 8.18 -7.98 6.42
N PHE A 127 7.29 -8.47 7.26
CA PHE A 127 7.32 -8.27 8.71
C PHE A 127 6.86 -9.52 9.48
#